data_1fbb76318b20223bd4911a67e919d531
#
_entry.id   1fbb76318b20223bd4911a67e919d531
#
_cell.length_a   1.000
_cell.length_b   1.000
_cell.length_c   1.000
_cell.angle_alpha   90.00
_cell.angle_beta   90.00
_cell.angle_gamma   90.00
#
_symmetry.space_group_name_H-M   'P 1'
#
loop_
_entity.id
_entity.type
_entity.pdbx_description
1 polymer ?
#
loop_
_entity_poly.entity_id
_entity_poly.type
_entity_poly.pdbx_seq_one_letter_code
_entity_poly.pdbx_strand_id
1 'polypeptide(L)'
;MSRSRTHAQARVRTHAQARVRTHAQARARTYAQARARTYARTRVRTRSRTHPRTRSRTRDRLRAAVAVTVGLVLAVSLAACGKAAQVGERVGATGHHHGALRIGLLLPENEIVRFERFDRRLIQKRVEELCPRCTVDYSSAQHDPVAQRNQIEAMITNGIDVLILDAVDTKAVRHSVIQARRANVPVVAYDRLAEGPISGYVSFDGGRVGRLQGEALLKALGPNPKNRQVVMMNGSSTDPNAAWFERGARSVLQGKVRIAKSYETVGWRPENANRNMSAAIAALGPHAIDGVLAANDGLASGVITALKTARIHPLPPVTGQDAELAAVQRIVAGQQYMSVYKPFKPEAYTAAEMAVALGHGRSLSGIAKQRVNSASARGIPAVLLNPVALTVHNIRSTVIKDGLYRVDQICTKKYADDCRKAGLIGRDGSSHDAG
;
A
#
# COMPACT_ATOMS: atom_id res chain seq x y z
N MET A 1 25.89 -21.93 -55.38
CA MET A 1 25.82 -22.54 -54.03
C MET A 1 24.96 -21.76 -53.00
N SER A 2 23.97 -20.95 -53.42
CA SER A 2 23.19 -20.06 -52.48
C SER A 2 21.75 -20.52 -52.17
N ARG A 3 21.17 -21.48 -52.91
CA ARG A 3 19.77 -21.91 -52.73
C ARG A 3 19.54 -23.05 -51.70
N SER A 4 20.59 -23.78 -51.30
CA SER A 4 20.42 -24.91 -50.37
C SER A 4 20.40 -24.53 -48.88
N ARG A 5 20.94 -23.35 -48.49
CA ARG A 5 20.97 -22.89 -47.08
C ARG A 5 19.64 -22.32 -46.60
N THR A 6 18.81 -21.75 -47.47
CA THR A 6 17.51 -21.19 -47.13
C THR A 6 16.44 -22.24 -46.82
N HIS A 7 16.47 -23.40 -47.48
CA HIS A 7 15.52 -24.49 -47.21
C HIS A 7 15.80 -25.25 -45.90
N ALA A 8 17.06 -25.35 -45.47
CA ALA A 8 17.40 -25.99 -44.20
C ALA A 8 16.97 -25.13 -42.98
N GLN A 9 17.13 -23.80 -43.06
CA GLN A 9 16.69 -22.90 -41.98
C GLN A 9 15.17 -22.79 -41.84
N ALA A 10 14.42 -22.90 -42.93
CA ALA A 10 12.96 -22.93 -42.91
C ALA A 10 12.41 -24.19 -42.23
N ARG A 11 13.01 -25.38 -42.49
CA ARG A 11 12.60 -26.64 -41.85
C ARG A 11 12.89 -26.69 -40.35
N VAL A 12 14.00 -26.11 -39.89
CA VAL A 12 14.32 -26.06 -38.45
C VAL A 12 13.34 -25.13 -37.68
N ARG A 13 12.93 -24.01 -38.28
CA ARG A 13 11.92 -23.12 -37.66
C ARG A 13 10.55 -23.76 -37.56
N THR A 14 10.08 -24.50 -38.56
CA THR A 14 8.78 -25.18 -38.52
C THR A 14 8.76 -26.32 -37.48
N HIS A 15 9.83 -27.07 -37.31
CA HIS A 15 9.92 -28.11 -36.28
C HIS A 15 9.99 -27.56 -34.86
N ALA A 16 10.65 -26.42 -34.63
CA ALA A 16 10.70 -25.76 -33.34
C ALA A 16 9.32 -25.18 -32.95
N GLN A 17 8.60 -24.57 -33.87
CA GLN A 17 7.25 -24.04 -33.62
C GLN A 17 6.22 -25.16 -33.41
N ALA A 18 6.34 -26.30 -34.05
CA ALA A 18 5.47 -27.45 -33.82
C ALA A 18 5.69 -28.05 -32.41
N ARG A 19 6.94 -28.18 -31.94
CA ARG A 19 7.24 -28.67 -30.58
C ARG A 19 6.72 -27.74 -29.49
N VAL A 20 6.80 -26.42 -29.66
CA VAL A 20 6.27 -25.44 -28.68
C VAL A 20 4.73 -25.52 -28.59
N ARG A 21 4.02 -25.70 -29.73
CA ARG A 21 2.55 -25.86 -29.73
C ARG A 21 2.10 -27.17 -29.07
N THR A 22 2.80 -28.30 -29.28
CA THR A 22 2.46 -29.57 -28.63
C THR A 22 2.68 -29.54 -27.12
N HIS A 23 3.75 -28.89 -26.62
CA HIS A 23 3.96 -28.71 -25.18
C HIS A 23 2.94 -27.77 -24.49
N ALA A 24 2.50 -26.71 -25.17
CA ALA A 24 1.47 -25.82 -24.65
C ALA A 24 0.09 -26.54 -24.56
N GLN A 25 -0.27 -27.33 -25.58
CA GLN A 25 -1.53 -28.11 -25.58
C GLN A 25 -1.52 -29.24 -24.53
N ALA A 26 -0.37 -29.90 -24.31
CA ALA A 26 -0.22 -30.90 -23.25
C ALA A 26 -0.40 -30.32 -21.85
N ARG A 27 0.17 -29.12 -21.56
CA ARG A 27 0.01 -28.43 -20.30
C ARG A 27 -1.44 -27.96 -20.08
N ALA A 28 -2.13 -27.49 -21.12
CA ALA A 28 -3.54 -27.10 -21.03
C ALA A 28 -4.47 -28.27 -20.69
N ARG A 29 -4.20 -29.47 -21.26
CA ARG A 29 -4.98 -30.71 -20.97
C ARG A 29 -4.77 -31.18 -19.53
N THR A 30 -3.55 -31.15 -19.00
CA THR A 30 -3.25 -31.52 -17.60
C THR A 30 -3.92 -30.56 -16.60
N TYR A 31 -3.98 -29.26 -16.91
CA TYR A 31 -4.63 -28.27 -16.04
C TYR A 31 -6.17 -28.42 -16.03
N ALA A 32 -6.77 -28.74 -17.17
CA ALA A 32 -8.20 -29.03 -17.29
C ALA A 32 -8.61 -30.30 -16.54
N GLN A 33 -7.80 -31.37 -16.62
CA GLN A 33 -8.04 -32.62 -15.88
C GLN A 33 -7.88 -32.49 -14.37
N ALA A 34 -6.91 -31.66 -13.91
CA ALA A 34 -6.75 -31.36 -12.48
C ALA A 34 -7.97 -30.60 -11.92
N ARG A 35 -8.51 -29.62 -12.65
CA ARG A 35 -9.71 -28.88 -12.25
C ARG A 35 -10.97 -29.77 -12.21
N ALA A 36 -11.12 -30.67 -13.15
CA ALA A 36 -12.26 -31.62 -13.17
C ALA A 36 -12.25 -32.58 -11.97
N ARG A 37 -11.07 -33.05 -11.54
CA ARG A 37 -10.92 -33.91 -10.34
C ARG A 37 -11.21 -33.19 -9.03
N THR A 38 -10.93 -31.91 -8.92
CA THR A 38 -11.25 -31.09 -7.72
C THR A 38 -12.75 -30.83 -7.63
N TYR A 39 -13.44 -30.58 -8.74
CA TYR A 39 -14.89 -30.36 -8.77
C TYR A 39 -15.71 -31.64 -8.48
N ALA A 40 -15.21 -32.82 -8.86
CA ALA A 40 -15.85 -34.09 -8.57
C ALA A 40 -15.76 -34.48 -7.09
N ARG A 41 -14.68 -34.11 -6.38
CA ARG A 41 -14.51 -34.39 -4.95
C ARG A 41 -15.41 -33.54 -4.04
N THR A 42 -15.80 -32.34 -4.45
CA THR A 42 -16.71 -31.46 -3.69
C THR A 42 -18.17 -31.86 -3.81
N ARG A 43 -18.60 -32.59 -4.85
CA ARG A 43 -20.00 -33.00 -5.05
C ARG A 43 -20.40 -34.30 -4.34
N VAL A 44 -19.48 -35.09 -3.83
CA VAL A 44 -19.78 -36.37 -3.15
C VAL A 44 -20.08 -36.19 -1.64
N ARG A 45 -19.84 -35.02 -1.06
CA ARG A 45 -20.02 -34.80 0.39
C ARG A 45 -21.36 -34.23 0.86
N THR A 46 -22.34 -34.05 -0.05
CA THR A 46 -23.65 -33.45 0.28
C THR A 46 -24.85 -34.35 -0.02
N ARG A 47 -24.70 -35.68 -0.10
CA ARG A 47 -25.82 -36.60 -0.18
C ARG A 47 -25.71 -37.68 0.88
N SER A 48 -26.43 -37.50 1.95
CA SER A 48 -27.21 -38.49 2.71
C SER A 48 -27.31 -38.12 4.19
N ARG A 49 -28.51 -37.79 4.59
CA ARG A 49 -29.18 -38.36 5.80
C ARG A 49 -30.53 -37.74 6.00
N THR A 50 -31.49 -38.26 5.26
CA THR A 50 -32.92 -38.24 5.65
C THR A 50 -33.21 -39.55 6.35
N HIS A 51 -33.56 -39.52 7.62
CA HIS A 51 -34.12 -40.64 8.34
C HIS A 51 -35.61 -40.33 8.69
N PRO A 52 -36.52 -41.33 8.56
CA PRO A 52 -37.96 -41.12 8.78
C PRO A 52 -38.30 -41.13 10.28
N ARG A 53 -39.23 -40.27 10.66
CA ARG A 53 -39.82 -40.22 11.99
C ARG A 53 -40.79 -41.41 12.18
N THR A 54 -40.48 -42.34 13.07
CA THR A 54 -41.45 -43.22 13.68
C THR A 54 -41.87 -42.66 15.05
N ARG A 55 -43.17 -42.36 15.20
CA ARG A 55 -43.80 -42.00 16.46
C ARG A 55 -43.88 -43.25 17.35
N SER A 56 -43.33 -43.18 18.58
CA SER A 56 -43.68 -44.10 19.67
C SER A 56 -44.35 -43.32 20.80
N ARG A 57 -45.62 -43.70 21.04
CA ARG A 57 -46.50 -43.23 22.13
C ARG A 57 -46.18 -44.04 23.40
N THR A 58 -45.20 -43.64 24.20
CA THR A 58 -45.03 -44.24 25.57
C THR A 58 -44.09 -43.35 26.42
N ARG A 59 -44.36 -42.11 26.64
CA ARG A 59 -43.60 -41.27 27.59
C ARG A 59 -44.41 -40.20 28.34
N ASP A 60 -45.71 -40.37 28.50
CA ASP A 60 -46.55 -39.38 29.23
C ASP A 60 -46.95 -39.81 30.65
N ARG A 61 -46.31 -40.87 31.23
CA ARG A 61 -46.65 -41.28 32.61
C ARG A 61 -45.52 -41.18 33.64
N LEU A 62 -44.39 -40.56 33.32
CA LEU A 62 -43.26 -40.41 34.26
C LEU A 62 -42.90 -38.96 34.61
N ARG A 63 -43.70 -37.98 34.24
CA ARG A 63 -43.46 -36.56 34.55
C ARG A 63 -44.16 -36.00 35.78
N ALA A 64 -44.97 -36.78 36.47
CA ALA A 64 -45.73 -36.33 37.65
C ALA A 64 -45.07 -36.63 39.02
N ALA A 65 -43.95 -37.34 39.08
CA ALA A 65 -43.36 -37.78 40.37
C ALA A 65 -42.04 -37.06 40.77
N VAL A 66 -41.51 -36.16 39.92
CA VAL A 66 -40.22 -35.47 40.22
C VAL A 66 -40.41 -34.01 40.66
N ALA A 67 -41.64 -33.47 40.60
CA ALA A 67 -41.86 -32.04 40.92
C ALA A 67 -42.07 -31.75 42.41
N VAL A 68 -42.10 -32.73 43.33
CA VAL A 68 -42.35 -32.49 44.76
C VAL A 68 -41.10 -32.57 45.62
N THR A 69 -40.00 -33.13 45.15
CA THR A 69 -38.74 -33.28 45.95
C THR A 69 -37.70 -32.18 45.73
N VAL A 70 -37.87 -31.27 44.79
CA VAL A 70 -36.94 -30.16 44.55
C VAL A 70 -37.34 -28.87 45.32
N GLY A 71 -38.54 -28.82 45.88
CA GLY A 71 -39.03 -27.64 46.63
C GLY A 71 -38.57 -27.50 48.08
N LEU A 72 -37.95 -28.53 48.68
CA LEU A 72 -37.61 -28.51 50.09
C LEU A 72 -36.12 -28.38 50.43
N VAL A 73 -35.25 -28.29 49.44
CA VAL A 73 -33.78 -28.15 49.62
C VAL A 73 -33.32 -26.68 49.40
N LEU A 74 -34.17 -25.80 48.92
CA LEU A 74 -33.85 -24.39 48.67
C LEU A 74 -34.15 -23.39 49.80
N ALA A 75 -34.54 -23.89 51.01
CA ALA A 75 -34.94 -23.02 52.10
C ALA A 75 -33.95 -22.94 53.28
N VAL A 76 -32.79 -23.56 53.21
CA VAL A 76 -31.85 -23.62 54.37
C VAL A 76 -30.46 -23.02 54.08
N SER A 77 -30.24 -22.30 52.98
CA SER A 77 -28.92 -21.71 52.65
C SER A 77 -28.85 -20.18 52.69
N LEU A 78 -29.67 -19.51 53.49
CA LEU A 78 -29.68 -18.05 53.60
C LEU A 78 -29.22 -17.53 54.97
N ALA A 79 -28.14 -18.10 55.51
CA ALA A 79 -27.47 -17.51 56.68
C ALA A 79 -25.99 -17.91 56.73
N ALA A 80 -25.17 -17.39 55.84
CA ALA A 80 -23.71 -17.28 56.01
C ALA A 80 -23.25 -15.98 55.33
N CYS A 81 -23.12 -14.90 56.11
CA CYS A 81 -22.40 -13.70 55.75
C CYS A 81 -20.94 -14.02 55.46
N GLY A 82 -20.55 -14.03 54.19
CA GLY A 82 -19.17 -14.07 53.75
C GLY A 82 -19.03 -13.13 52.55
N LYS A 83 -18.16 -12.15 52.65
CA LYS A 83 -17.85 -11.12 51.66
C LYS A 83 -17.74 -11.71 50.21
N ALA A 84 -18.80 -11.62 49.44
CA ALA A 84 -18.75 -11.86 48.01
C ALA A 84 -18.16 -10.61 47.37
N ALA A 85 -16.98 -10.77 46.79
CA ALA A 85 -16.43 -9.74 45.87
C ALA A 85 -17.46 -9.51 44.77
N GLN A 86 -17.91 -8.26 44.62
CA GLN A 86 -18.76 -7.82 43.53
C GLN A 86 -17.99 -8.00 42.24
N VAL A 87 -18.29 -9.06 41.49
CA VAL A 87 -18.02 -9.08 40.04
C VAL A 87 -19.00 -8.11 39.43
N GLY A 88 -18.58 -6.87 39.32
CA GLY A 88 -19.37 -5.81 38.69
C GLY A 88 -19.54 -6.13 37.22
N GLU A 89 -20.78 -6.35 36.87
CA GLU A 89 -21.29 -6.32 35.50
C GLU A 89 -20.86 -4.97 34.89
N ARG A 90 -19.84 -4.98 34.02
CA ARG A 90 -19.46 -3.79 33.24
C ARG A 90 -20.45 -3.59 32.10
N VAL A 91 -21.62 -3.11 32.42
CA VAL A 91 -22.50 -2.44 31.45
C VAL A 91 -21.89 -1.07 31.15
N GLY A 92 -21.48 -0.89 29.89
CA GLY A 92 -21.34 0.36 29.16
C GLY A 92 -20.98 1.63 29.95
N ALA A 93 -19.74 1.76 30.40
CA ALA A 93 -19.20 3.07 30.68
C ALA A 93 -18.30 3.48 29.48
N THR A 94 -18.67 4.54 28.78
CA THR A 94 -17.78 5.32 27.92
C THR A 94 -16.73 5.98 28.83
N GLY A 95 -15.86 5.19 29.42
CA GLY A 95 -14.73 5.62 30.20
C GLY A 95 -13.68 6.16 29.25
N HIS A 96 -13.41 7.45 29.27
CA HIS A 96 -12.19 8.00 28.71
C HIS A 96 -11.01 7.26 29.36
N HIS A 97 -10.35 6.39 28.60
CA HIS A 97 -9.14 5.73 29.06
C HIS A 97 -8.02 6.75 29.21
N HIS A 98 -7.84 7.29 30.42
CA HIS A 98 -6.64 8.07 30.80
C HIS A 98 -5.41 7.16 31.00
N GLY A 99 -5.48 5.92 30.53
CA GLY A 99 -4.48 4.87 30.72
C GLY A 99 -3.58 4.65 29.50
N ALA A 100 -2.76 3.61 29.57
CA ALA A 100 -1.97 3.12 28.47
C ALA A 100 -2.86 2.61 27.33
N LEU A 101 -2.56 2.99 26.09
CA LEU A 101 -3.28 2.52 24.89
C LEU A 101 -2.50 1.40 24.19
N ARG A 102 -3.22 0.49 23.58
CA ARG A 102 -2.69 -0.46 22.60
C ARG A 102 -3.06 0.00 21.21
N ILE A 103 -2.09 0.44 20.43
CA ILE A 103 -2.27 1.00 19.09
C ILE A 103 -1.88 -0.06 18.05
N GLY A 104 -2.82 -0.51 17.22
CA GLY A 104 -2.52 -1.34 16.07
C GLY A 104 -1.89 -0.50 14.96
N LEU A 105 -0.81 -0.97 14.35
CA LEU A 105 -0.18 -0.38 13.16
C LEU A 105 -0.07 -1.45 12.08
N LEU A 106 -0.83 -1.27 10.99
CA LEU A 106 -0.81 -2.16 9.83
C LEU A 106 -0.32 -1.42 8.60
N LEU A 107 0.84 -1.86 8.07
CA LEU A 107 1.40 -1.35 6.83
C LEU A 107 1.22 -2.37 5.69
N PRO A 108 1.17 -1.91 4.41
CA PRO A 108 0.74 -2.75 3.30
C PRO A 108 1.79 -3.78 2.90
N GLU A 109 3.08 -3.48 3.13
CA GLU A 109 4.19 -4.33 2.71
C GLU A 109 5.50 -3.87 3.36
N ASN A 110 6.59 -4.58 3.15
CA ASN A 110 7.92 -4.31 3.72
C ASN A 110 9.06 -4.26 2.68
N GLU A 111 8.73 -4.40 1.38
CA GLU A 111 9.71 -4.34 0.29
C GLU A 111 10.07 -2.90 -0.06
N ILE A 112 9.10 -1.98 -0.04
CA ILE A 112 9.35 -0.54 -0.22
C ILE A 112 9.98 0.02 1.06
N VAL A 113 11.16 0.60 0.90
CA VAL A 113 12.03 1.01 2.01
C VAL A 113 11.37 2.00 2.98
N ARG A 114 10.43 2.85 2.49
CA ARG A 114 9.78 3.86 3.33
C ARG A 114 9.05 3.26 4.53
N PHE A 115 8.29 2.18 4.33
CA PHE A 115 7.40 1.64 5.35
C PHE A 115 8.14 1.14 6.59
N GLU A 116 9.17 0.31 6.41
CA GLU A 116 9.96 -0.22 7.53
C GLU A 116 10.98 0.77 8.08
N ARG A 117 11.65 1.51 7.19
CA ARG A 117 12.77 2.36 7.59
C ARG A 117 12.32 3.68 8.21
N PHE A 118 11.21 4.24 7.73
CA PHE A 118 10.73 5.56 8.14
C PHE A 118 9.37 5.48 8.83
N ASP A 119 8.30 5.10 8.14
CA ASP A 119 6.93 5.23 8.62
C ASP A 119 6.71 4.52 9.95
N ARG A 120 7.04 3.22 10.02
CA ARG A 120 6.93 2.44 11.25
C ARG A 120 7.68 3.08 12.42
N ARG A 121 8.96 3.40 12.21
CA ARG A 121 9.81 3.93 13.28
C ARG A 121 9.38 5.30 13.76
N LEU A 122 8.97 6.17 12.82
CA LEU A 122 8.52 7.51 13.13
C LEU A 122 7.19 7.50 13.88
N ILE A 123 6.23 6.63 13.48
CA ILE A 123 4.96 6.44 14.18
C ILE A 123 5.21 5.92 15.60
N GLN A 124 6.01 4.84 15.76
CA GLN A 124 6.34 4.28 17.06
C GLN A 124 7.00 5.31 17.98
N LYS A 125 8.01 6.03 17.47
CA LYS A 125 8.68 7.10 18.21
C LYS A 125 7.70 8.18 18.67
N ARG A 126 6.79 8.64 17.77
CA ARG A 126 5.85 9.70 18.13
C ARG A 126 4.79 9.23 19.13
N VAL A 127 4.35 7.98 19.04
CA VAL A 127 3.46 7.38 20.03
C VAL A 127 4.14 7.37 21.41
N GLU A 128 5.41 6.93 21.49
CA GLU A 128 6.20 6.91 22.72
C GLU A 128 6.35 8.32 23.32
N GLU A 129 6.64 9.34 22.49
CA GLU A 129 6.73 10.74 22.93
C GLU A 129 5.42 11.27 23.50
N LEU A 130 4.26 10.90 22.91
CA LEU A 130 2.93 11.41 23.30
C LEU A 130 2.30 10.63 24.46
N CYS A 131 2.64 9.35 24.56
CA CYS A 131 2.07 8.41 25.51
C CYS A 131 3.12 7.35 25.88
N PRO A 132 4.03 7.63 26.83
CA PRO A 132 5.14 6.72 27.19
C PRO A 132 4.72 5.33 27.68
N ARG A 133 3.47 5.15 28.12
CA ARG A 133 2.90 3.85 28.55
C ARG A 133 2.12 3.13 27.44
N CYS A 134 1.93 3.78 26.29
CA CYS A 134 1.23 3.18 25.15
C CYS A 134 2.13 2.18 24.43
N THR A 135 1.53 1.16 23.81
CA THR A 135 2.23 0.16 22.99
C THR A 135 1.75 0.20 21.56
N VAL A 136 2.63 -0.18 20.63
CA VAL A 136 2.31 -0.27 19.20
C VAL A 136 2.46 -1.73 18.76
N ASP A 137 1.34 -2.38 18.47
CA ASP A 137 1.27 -3.72 17.89
C ASP A 137 1.39 -3.59 16.35
N TYR A 138 2.56 -3.96 15.80
CA TYR A 138 2.86 -3.80 14.38
C TYR A 138 2.69 -5.10 13.60
N SER A 139 2.14 -4.97 12.36
CA SER A 139 2.17 -6.03 11.35
C SER A 139 2.32 -5.46 9.95
N SER A 140 2.92 -6.24 9.04
CA SER A 140 2.99 -5.97 7.59
C SER A 140 2.14 -7.00 6.85
N ALA A 141 1.35 -6.53 5.89
CA ALA A 141 0.47 -7.40 5.09
C ALA A 141 1.19 -8.09 3.93
N GLN A 142 2.42 -7.70 3.60
CA GLN A 142 3.25 -8.27 2.53
C GLN A 142 2.51 -8.34 1.18
N HIS A 143 1.83 -7.26 0.80
CA HIS A 143 0.99 -7.15 -0.39
C HIS A 143 -0.24 -8.09 -0.44
N ASP A 144 -0.57 -8.78 0.66
CA ASP A 144 -1.72 -9.69 0.71
C ASP A 144 -2.92 -9.03 1.41
N PRO A 145 -3.99 -8.66 0.69
CA PRO A 145 -5.19 -8.07 1.27
C PRO A 145 -5.98 -9.05 2.14
N VAL A 146 -5.80 -10.37 1.98
CA VAL A 146 -6.44 -11.37 2.85
C VAL A 146 -5.72 -11.43 4.19
N ALA A 147 -4.37 -11.49 4.15
CA ALA A 147 -3.54 -11.44 5.34
C ALA A 147 -3.84 -10.16 6.15
N GLN A 148 -3.96 -9.00 5.47
CA GLN A 148 -4.26 -7.75 6.17
C GLN A 148 -5.61 -7.76 6.89
N ARG A 149 -6.67 -8.29 6.25
CA ARG A 149 -7.97 -8.45 6.94
C ARG A 149 -7.88 -9.33 8.18
N ASN A 150 -7.21 -10.47 8.08
CA ASN A 150 -7.01 -11.37 9.23
C ASN A 150 -6.20 -10.69 10.35
N GLN A 151 -5.22 -9.88 10.00
CA GLN A 151 -4.43 -9.09 10.95
C GLN A 151 -5.30 -8.04 11.67
N ILE A 152 -6.19 -7.34 10.97
CA ILE A 152 -7.15 -6.40 11.57
C ILE A 152 -8.06 -7.14 12.58
N GLU A 153 -8.63 -8.28 12.19
CA GLU A 153 -9.50 -9.09 13.06
C GLU A 153 -8.77 -9.60 14.31
N ALA A 154 -7.53 -10.06 14.14
CA ALA A 154 -6.69 -10.49 15.26
C ALA A 154 -6.37 -9.33 16.21
N MET A 155 -6.01 -8.16 15.70
CA MET A 155 -5.73 -6.98 16.54
C MET A 155 -6.97 -6.52 17.32
N ILE A 156 -8.15 -6.49 16.70
CA ILE A 156 -9.42 -6.17 17.37
C ILE A 156 -9.69 -7.18 18.49
N THR A 157 -9.55 -8.47 18.18
CA THR A 157 -9.76 -9.56 19.17
C THR A 157 -8.78 -9.47 20.35
N ASN A 158 -7.55 -9.06 20.09
CA ASN A 158 -6.52 -8.86 21.10
C ASN A 158 -6.70 -7.55 21.89
N GLY A 159 -7.74 -6.76 21.60
CA GLY A 159 -8.13 -5.58 22.36
C GLY A 159 -7.24 -4.37 22.13
N ILE A 160 -6.97 -4.02 20.86
CA ILE A 160 -6.40 -2.70 20.53
C ILE A 160 -7.43 -1.60 20.77
N ASP A 161 -6.96 -0.40 21.15
CA ASP A 161 -7.80 0.77 21.42
C ASP A 161 -8.02 1.63 20.16
N VAL A 162 -7.09 1.59 19.20
CA VAL A 162 -7.12 2.33 17.94
C VAL A 162 -6.26 1.63 16.88
N LEU A 163 -6.62 1.75 15.62
CA LEU A 163 -5.90 1.20 14.49
C LEU A 163 -5.38 2.31 13.56
N ILE A 164 -4.08 2.30 13.25
CA ILE A 164 -3.48 3.02 12.13
C ILE A 164 -3.35 2.03 10.98
N LEU A 165 -3.98 2.33 9.84
CA LEU A 165 -4.11 1.41 8.72
C LEU A 165 -3.66 2.06 7.41
N ASP A 166 -2.60 1.52 6.79
CA ASP A 166 -2.30 1.71 5.38
C ASP A 166 -2.75 0.47 4.59
N ALA A 167 -3.78 0.61 3.79
CA ALA A 167 -4.46 -0.52 3.18
C ALA A 167 -3.74 -1.04 1.92
N VAL A 168 -3.56 -2.35 1.80
CA VAL A 168 -3.11 -3.01 0.55
C VAL A 168 -4.13 -2.80 -0.56
N ASP A 169 -5.40 -3.03 -0.23
CA ASP A 169 -6.57 -2.79 -1.08
C ASP A 169 -7.62 -2.07 -0.23
N THR A 170 -7.86 -0.81 -0.57
CA THR A 170 -8.72 0.06 0.22
C THR A 170 -10.18 -0.37 0.24
N LYS A 171 -10.65 -1.09 -0.79
CA LYS A 171 -12.00 -1.65 -0.86
C LYS A 171 -12.10 -2.96 -0.08
N ALA A 172 -11.08 -3.80 -0.18
CA ALA A 172 -11.06 -5.11 0.47
C ALA A 172 -11.11 -5.02 2.00
N VAL A 173 -10.55 -3.97 2.61
CA VAL A 173 -10.55 -3.75 4.07
C VAL A 173 -11.86 -3.19 4.61
N ARG A 174 -12.81 -2.76 3.75
CA ARG A 174 -14.04 -2.09 4.18
C ARG A 174 -14.81 -2.84 5.26
N HIS A 175 -14.96 -4.16 5.12
CA HIS A 175 -15.69 -4.97 6.10
C HIS A 175 -14.96 -4.97 7.46
N SER A 176 -13.65 -5.14 7.47
CA SER A 176 -12.85 -5.15 8.70
C SER A 176 -12.86 -3.77 9.39
N VAL A 177 -12.89 -2.65 8.62
CA VAL A 177 -13.08 -1.29 9.17
C VAL A 177 -14.48 -1.14 9.81
N ILE A 178 -15.52 -1.74 9.23
CA ILE A 178 -16.86 -1.77 9.84
C ILE A 178 -16.85 -2.57 11.15
N GLN A 179 -16.15 -3.71 11.19
CA GLN A 179 -15.98 -4.51 12.42
C GLN A 179 -15.22 -3.74 13.50
N ALA A 180 -14.12 -3.05 13.15
CA ALA A 180 -13.40 -2.18 14.07
C ALA A 180 -14.33 -1.13 14.70
N ARG A 181 -15.16 -0.46 13.88
CA ARG A 181 -16.15 0.52 14.38
C ARG A 181 -17.16 -0.10 15.34
N ARG A 182 -17.65 -1.34 15.04
CA ARG A 182 -18.58 -2.06 15.92
C ARG A 182 -17.96 -2.45 17.26
N ALA A 183 -16.65 -2.71 17.25
CA ALA A 183 -15.85 -2.98 18.44
C ALA A 183 -15.39 -1.70 19.17
N ASN A 184 -15.87 -0.51 18.77
CA ASN A 184 -15.46 0.79 19.28
C ASN A 184 -13.96 1.08 19.08
N VAL A 185 -13.31 0.46 18.11
CA VAL A 185 -11.92 0.71 17.71
C VAL A 185 -11.93 1.76 16.58
N PRO A 186 -11.56 3.02 16.83
CA PRO A 186 -11.41 4.02 15.78
C PRO A 186 -10.27 3.66 14.83
N VAL A 187 -10.42 4.01 13.53
CA VAL A 187 -9.44 3.73 12.49
C VAL A 187 -8.92 5.04 11.90
N VAL A 188 -7.61 5.24 11.95
CA VAL A 188 -6.89 6.29 11.22
C VAL A 188 -6.35 5.68 9.93
N ALA A 189 -6.88 6.11 8.78
CA ALA A 189 -6.29 5.75 7.49
C ALA A 189 -5.00 6.55 7.29
N TYR A 190 -3.93 5.84 6.97
CA TYR A 190 -2.59 6.38 6.75
C TYR A 190 -2.21 6.21 5.28
N ASP A 191 -1.68 7.23 4.64
CA ASP A 191 -1.30 7.31 3.22
C ASP A 191 -2.48 6.97 2.27
N ARG A 192 -3.06 5.79 2.34
CA ARG A 192 -4.14 5.32 1.47
C ARG A 192 -5.50 5.45 2.14
N LEU A 193 -6.43 6.15 1.47
CA LEU A 193 -7.78 6.38 1.99
C LEU A 193 -8.60 5.07 1.98
N ALA A 194 -8.59 4.35 3.09
CA ALA A 194 -9.36 3.12 3.26
C ALA A 194 -10.87 3.38 3.15
N GLU A 195 -11.62 2.43 2.60
CA GLU A 195 -13.08 2.45 2.62
C GLU A 195 -13.64 1.96 3.95
N GLY A 196 -14.82 2.44 4.30
CA GLY A 196 -15.50 2.15 5.56
C GLY A 196 -15.59 3.39 6.46
N PRO A 197 -16.14 3.25 7.69
CA PRO A 197 -16.33 4.34 8.63
C PRO A 197 -15.05 4.68 9.40
N ILE A 198 -14.00 5.13 8.67
CA ILE A 198 -12.74 5.59 9.27
C ILE A 198 -12.95 6.86 10.07
N SER A 199 -12.14 7.07 11.11
CA SER A 199 -12.26 8.18 12.08
C SER A 199 -11.39 9.37 11.72
N GLY A 200 -10.29 9.15 10.98
CA GLY A 200 -9.38 10.18 10.51
C GLY A 200 -8.55 9.70 9.33
N TYR A 201 -7.95 10.65 8.60
CA TYR A 201 -7.09 10.38 7.46
C TYR A 201 -5.91 11.34 7.41
N VAL A 202 -4.73 10.83 7.14
CA VAL A 202 -3.55 11.63 6.85
C VAL A 202 -2.83 11.09 5.63
N SER A 203 -2.49 11.99 4.71
CA SER A 203 -1.73 11.70 3.49
C SER A 203 -1.21 13.01 2.87
N PHE A 204 -0.71 12.92 1.64
CA PHE A 204 -0.36 14.08 0.81
C PHE A 204 -1.49 14.45 -0.16
N ASP A 205 -1.50 15.71 -0.65
CA ASP A 205 -2.38 16.08 -1.78
C ASP A 205 -1.97 15.31 -3.04
N GLY A 206 -2.65 14.20 -3.30
CA GLY A 206 -2.35 13.34 -4.43
C GLY A 206 -2.55 14.04 -5.79
N GLY A 207 -3.49 14.97 -5.90
CA GLY A 207 -3.65 15.79 -7.10
C GLY A 207 -2.42 16.68 -7.34
N ARG A 208 -1.87 17.26 -6.27
CA ARG A 208 -0.64 18.07 -6.35
C ARG A 208 0.58 17.21 -6.70
N VAL A 209 0.69 15.99 -6.15
CA VAL A 209 1.75 15.03 -6.53
C VAL A 209 1.76 14.85 -8.05
N GLY A 210 0.62 14.47 -8.64
CA GLY A 210 0.54 14.27 -10.09
C GLY A 210 0.82 15.54 -10.89
N ARG A 211 0.34 16.70 -10.45
CA ARG A 211 0.66 17.98 -11.08
C ARG A 211 2.16 18.25 -11.08
N LEU A 212 2.86 18.08 -9.98
CA LEU A 212 4.31 18.26 -9.88
C LEU A 212 5.08 17.35 -10.84
N GLN A 213 4.67 16.10 -10.98
CA GLN A 213 5.26 15.17 -11.96
C GLN A 213 5.02 15.65 -13.39
N GLY A 214 3.78 16.03 -13.71
CA GLY A 214 3.43 16.54 -15.05
C GLY A 214 4.17 17.84 -15.40
N GLU A 215 4.23 18.80 -14.48
CA GLU A 215 4.95 20.08 -14.62
C GLU A 215 6.44 19.85 -14.87
N ALA A 216 7.06 18.96 -14.07
CA ALA A 216 8.47 18.62 -14.22
C ALA A 216 8.75 17.93 -15.56
N LEU A 217 7.90 17.00 -15.97
CA LEU A 217 8.06 16.31 -17.24
C LEU A 217 7.91 17.27 -18.42
N LEU A 218 6.92 18.18 -18.43
CA LEU A 218 6.78 19.21 -19.44
C LEU A 218 8.04 20.10 -19.54
N LYS A 219 8.57 20.52 -18.40
CA LYS A 219 9.81 21.31 -18.35
C LYS A 219 10.98 20.56 -18.99
N ALA A 220 11.09 19.26 -18.72
CA ALA A 220 12.16 18.41 -19.28
C ALA A 220 12.04 18.19 -20.79
N LEU A 221 10.80 18.17 -21.31
CA LEU A 221 10.52 18.02 -22.76
C LEU A 221 10.77 19.28 -23.57
N GLY A 222 10.99 20.42 -22.92
CA GLY A 222 11.33 21.69 -23.56
C GLY A 222 10.13 22.48 -24.09
N PRO A 223 10.37 23.55 -24.87
CA PRO A 223 9.36 24.55 -25.21
C PRO A 223 8.29 24.06 -26.20
N ASN A 224 8.56 23.01 -26.98
CA ASN A 224 7.66 22.50 -28.03
C ASN A 224 7.22 21.06 -27.75
N PRO A 225 6.50 20.77 -26.63
CA PRO A 225 6.21 19.41 -26.21
C PRO A 225 5.05 18.75 -26.96
N LYS A 226 4.29 19.48 -27.82
CA LYS A 226 3.03 19.01 -28.44
C LYS A 226 3.16 17.70 -29.23
N ASN A 227 4.29 17.49 -29.88
CA ASN A 227 4.56 16.27 -30.68
C ASN A 227 5.34 15.21 -29.88
N ARG A 228 5.75 15.51 -28.64
CA ARG A 228 6.50 14.59 -27.80
C ARG A 228 5.61 13.47 -27.27
N GLN A 229 6.11 12.24 -27.41
CA GLN A 229 5.40 11.04 -26.96
C GLN A 229 5.78 10.66 -25.52
N VAL A 230 4.78 10.60 -24.68
CA VAL A 230 4.93 10.26 -23.27
C VAL A 230 4.27 8.91 -22.99
N VAL A 231 4.95 8.07 -22.20
CA VAL A 231 4.38 6.87 -21.60
C VAL A 231 4.05 7.15 -20.13
N MET A 232 2.82 6.84 -19.71
CA MET A 232 2.42 6.92 -18.31
C MET A 232 2.48 5.52 -17.68
N MET A 233 3.24 5.42 -16.59
CA MET A 233 3.37 4.22 -15.75
C MET A 233 2.69 4.53 -14.42
N ASN A 234 1.36 4.34 -14.37
CA ASN A 234 0.54 4.66 -13.20
C ASN A 234 0.69 3.60 -12.10
N GLY A 235 0.21 3.91 -10.90
CA GLY A 235 0.20 3.00 -9.76
C GLY A 235 -0.84 1.89 -9.86
N SER A 236 -1.04 1.17 -8.75
CA SER A 236 -2.03 0.10 -8.64
C SER A 236 -3.43 0.66 -8.40
N SER A 237 -4.45 0.10 -9.08
CA SER A 237 -5.85 0.50 -8.94
C SER A 237 -6.47 0.14 -7.59
N THR A 238 -5.81 -0.71 -6.80
CA THR A 238 -6.20 -1.03 -5.41
C THR A 238 -5.92 0.11 -4.42
N ASP A 239 -5.14 1.11 -4.87
CA ASP A 239 -4.75 2.31 -4.15
C ASP A 239 -5.39 3.55 -4.80
N PRO A 240 -6.27 4.30 -4.11
CA PRO A 240 -6.92 5.50 -4.66
C PRO A 240 -5.94 6.62 -5.01
N ASN A 241 -4.75 6.64 -4.39
CA ASN A 241 -3.69 7.60 -4.70
C ASN A 241 -3.27 7.52 -6.17
N ALA A 242 -3.18 6.30 -6.74
CA ALA A 242 -2.83 6.10 -8.15
C ALA A 242 -3.72 6.91 -9.09
N ALA A 243 -5.04 6.88 -8.85
CA ALA A 243 -5.99 7.65 -9.64
C ALA A 243 -5.88 9.16 -9.41
N TRP A 244 -5.54 9.61 -8.20
CA TRP A 244 -5.33 11.04 -7.91
C TRP A 244 -4.06 11.54 -8.58
N PHE A 245 -2.97 10.78 -8.53
CA PHE A 245 -1.71 11.11 -9.22
C PHE A 245 -1.93 11.17 -10.73
N GLU A 246 -2.59 10.17 -11.32
CA GLU A 246 -2.89 10.16 -12.75
C GLU A 246 -3.74 11.36 -13.17
N ARG A 247 -4.82 11.66 -12.45
CA ARG A 247 -5.66 12.85 -12.75
C ARG A 247 -4.88 14.15 -12.65
N GLY A 248 -4.05 14.28 -11.59
CA GLY A 248 -3.18 15.45 -11.40
C GLY A 248 -2.20 15.62 -12.56
N ALA A 249 -1.53 14.55 -12.98
CA ALA A 249 -0.59 14.56 -14.09
C ALA A 249 -1.28 14.85 -15.43
N ARG A 250 -2.41 14.21 -15.69
CA ARG A 250 -3.20 14.44 -16.92
C ARG A 250 -3.70 15.88 -17.02
N SER A 251 -4.09 16.52 -15.91
CA SER A 251 -4.53 17.92 -15.92
C SER A 251 -3.44 18.88 -16.43
N VAL A 252 -2.17 18.48 -16.33
CA VAL A 252 -1.02 19.24 -16.82
C VAL A 252 -0.60 18.82 -18.22
N LEU A 253 -0.60 17.52 -18.53
CA LEU A 253 -0.04 16.96 -19.77
C LEU A 253 -1.03 16.90 -20.93
N GLN A 254 -2.32 16.74 -20.65
CA GLN A 254 -3.33 16.53 -21.70
C GLN A 254 -3.44 17.73 -22.62
N GLY A 255 -3.40 17.49 -23.94
CA GLY A 255 -3.39 18.52 -24.96
C GLY A 255 -2.04 19.20 -25.17
N LYS A 256 -1.06 19.00 -24.30
CA LYS A 256 0.30 19.56 -24.41
C LYS A 256 1.34 18.55 -24.90
N VAL A 257 1.09 17.26 -24.71
CA VAL A 257 1.92 16.15 -25.20
C VAL A 257 1.04 15.04 -25.77
N ARG A 258 1.62 14.12 -26.52
CA ARG A 258 0.97 12.89 -26.95
C ARG A 258 1.17 11.81 -25.89
N ILE A 259 0.12 11.48 -25.11
CA ILE A 259 0.16 10.31 -24.22
C ILE A 259 -0.01 9.06 -25.09
N ALA A 260 1.11 8.45 -25.49
CA ALA A 260 1.13 7.34 -26.44
C ALA A 260 0.68 6.02 -25.81
N LYS A 261 1.01 5.80 -24.53
CA LYS A 261 0.60 4.64 -23.73
C LYS A 261 0.37 5.05 -22.28
N SER A 262 -0.59 4.37 -21.62
CA SER A 262 -0.85 4.52 -20.21
C SER A 262 -1.10 3.11 -19.63
N TYR A 263 -0.34 2.74 -18.60
CA TYR A 263 -0.40 1.43 -17.98
C TYR A 263 -0.73 1.57 -16.50
N GLU A 264 -1.60 0.73 -15.99
CA GLU A 264 -1.68 0.42 -14.56
C GLU A 264 -0.53 -0.52 -14.19
N THR A 265 0.06 -0.32 -13.01
CA THR A 265 1.15 -1.17 -12.51
C THR A 265 0.71 -1.86 -11.23
N VAL A 266 0.18 -3.07 -11.40
CA VAL A 266 -0.38 -3.87 -10.30
C VAL A 266 0.61 -4.02 -9.15
N GLY A 267 0.14 -3.73 -7.93
CA GLY A 267 0.90 -3.88 -6.70
C GLY A 267 2.08 -2.92 -6.55
N TRP A 268 2.18 -1.87 -7.38
CA TRP A 268 3.32 -0.94 -7.38
C TRP A 268 4.68 -1.62 -7.61
N ARG A 269 4.69 -2.81 -8.26
CA ARG A 269 5.89 -3.64 -8.41
C ARG A 269 6.79 -3.16 -9.55
N PRO A 270 8.10 -2.92 -9.30
CA PRO A 270 9.07 -2.51 -10.33
C PRO A 270 9.15 -3.50 -11.51
N GLU A 271 8.98 -4.80 -11.25
CA GLU A 271 9.00 -5.84 -12.30
C GLU A 271 7.82 -5.68 -13.27
N ASN A 272 6.66 -5.25 -12.77
CA ASN A 272 5.48 -4.96 -13.59
C ASN A 272 5.72 -3.71 -14.44
N ALA A 273 6.33 -2.66 -13.87
CA ALA A 273 6.73 -1.47 -14.60
C ALA A 273 7.75 -1.79 -15.71
N ASN A 274 8.73 -2.66 -15.42
CA ASN A 274 9.69 -3.13 -16.41
C ASN A 274 9.02 -3.85 -17.58
N ARG A 275 8.08 -4.78 -17.31
CA ARG A 275 7.32 -5.48 -18.35
C ARG A 275 6.46 -4.52 -19.18
N ASN A 276 5.76 -3.61 -18.53
CA ASN A 276 4.93 -2.61 -19.19
C ASN A 276 5.78 -1.69 -20.08
N MET A 277 6.94 -1.24 -19.59
CA MET A 277 7.85 -0.40 -20.37
C MET A 277 8.46 -1.14 -21.55
N SER A 278 8.85 -2.40 -21.37
CA SER A 278 9.33 -3.26 -22.47
C SER A 278 8.26 -3.45 -23.56
N ALA A 279 6.99 -3.61 -23.16
CA ALA A 279 5.86 -3.67 -24.09
C ALA A 279 5.64 -2.32 -24.80
N ALA A 280 5.79 -1.18 -24.11
CA ALA A 280 5.71 0.13 -24.70
C ALA A 280 6.82 0.35 -25.77
N ILE A 281 8.06 -0.02 -25.45
CA ILE A 281 9.21 0.07 -26.38
C ILE A 281 8.96 -0.78 -27.62
N ALA A 282 8.49 -2.02 -27.44
CA ALA A 282 8.18 -2.93 -28.56
C ALA A 282 7.06 -2.39 -29.46
N ALA A 283 6.05 -1.72 -28.89
CA ALA A 283 4.90 -1.21 -29.63
C ALA A 283 5.15 0.13 -30.33
N LEU A 284 5.98 1.00 -29.73
CA LEU A 284 6.21 2.36 -30.23
C LEU A 284 7.52 2.50 -31.00
N GLY A 285 8.46 1.65 -30.73
CA GLY A 285 9.86 1.76 -31.18
C GLY A 285 10.76 2.46 -30.16
N PRO A 286 12.07 2.12 -30.15
CA PRO A 286 13.01 2.58 -29.13
C PRO A 286 13.27 4.09 -29.14
N HIS A 287 13.06 4.77 -30.27
CA HIS A 287 13.33 6.19 -30.44
C HIS A 287 12.06 7.07 -30.41
N ALA A 288 10.90 6.45 -30.16
CA ALA A 288 9.61 7.17 -30.19
C ALA A 288 9.14 7.64 -28.79
N ILE A 289 9.91 7.38 -27.74
CA ILE A 289 9.53 7.70 -26.35
C ILE A 289 10.36 8.88 -25.88
N ASP A 290 9.74 10.05 -25.80
CA ASP A 290 10.40 11.30 -25.42
C ASP A 290 10.42 11.52 -23.90
N GLY A 291 9.53 10.86 -23.15
CA GLY A 291 9.47 10.97 -21.70
C GLY A 291 8.59 9.91 -21.05
N VAL A 292 8.84 9.63 -19.77
CA VAL A 292 8.04 8.67 -19.01
C VAL A 292 7.59 9.31 -17.70
N LEU A 293 6.28 9.37 -17.48
CA LEU A 293 5.71 9.67 -16.19
C LEU A 293 5.60 8.36 -15.41
N ALA A 294 6.53 8.12 -14.50
CA ALA A 294 6.45 7.01 -13.55
C ALA A 294 5.89 7.53 -12.22
N ALA A 295 4.85 6.87 -11.71
CA ALA A 295 4.07 7.37 -10.58
C ALA A 295 4.86 7.32 -9.25
N ASN A 296 5.85 6.40 -9.10
CA ASN A 296 6.80 6.43 -7.98
C ASN A 296 8.20 5.96 -8.39
N ASP A 297 9.15 5.99 -7.47
CA ASP A 297 10.56 5.71 -7.70
C ASP A 297 10.84 4.22 -7.92
N GLY A 298 10.06 3.33 -7.33
CA GLY A 298 10.10 1.90 -7.62
C GLY A 298 9.73 1.63 -9.07
N LEU A 299 8.63 2.24 -9.57
CA LEU A 299 8.22 2.12 -10.97
C LEU A 299 9.25 2.77 -11.91
N ALA A 300 9.81 3.93 -11.53
CA ALA A 300 10.89 4.59 -12.27
C ALA A 300 12.11 3.67 -12.41
N SER A 301 12.45 2.90 -11.37
CA SER A 301 13.53 1.90 -11.40
C SER A 301 13.28 0.81 -12.46
N GLY A 302 12.06 0.26 -12.48
CA GLY A 302 11.65 -0.74 -13.47
C GLY A 302 11.68 -0.18 -14.91
N VAL A 303 11.16 1.04 -15.10
CA VAL A 303 11.18 1.78 -16.38
C VAL A 303 12.62 2.00 -16.86
N ILE A 304 13.48 2.56 -16.02
CA ILE A 304 14.89 2.86 -16.37
C ILE A 304 15.64 1.57 -16.70
N THR A 305 15.37 0.48 -16.00
CA THR A 305 15.97 -0.84 -16.29
C THR A 305 15.55 -1.33 -17.69
N ALA A 306 14.27 -1.20 -18.05
CA ALA A 306 13.79 -1.60 -19.39
C ALA A 306 14.41 -0.73 -20.49
N LEU A 307 14.51 0.60 -20.30
CA LEU A 307 15.15 1.52 -21.24
C LEU A 307 16.62 1.17 -21.46
N LYS A 308 17.38 0.89 -20.38
CA LYS A 308 18.79 0.49 -20.46
C LYS A 308 18.97 -0.86 -21.15
N THR A 309 18.09 -1.84 -20.87
CA THR A 309 18.10 -3.15 -21.52
C THR A 309 17.86 -3.02 -23.03
N ALA A 310 17.00 -2.10 -23.45
CA ALA A 310 16.75 -1.78 -24.84
C ALA A 310 17.84 -0.87 -25.46
N ARG A 311 18.91 -0.54 -24.74
CA ARG A 311 20.04 0.30 -25.16
C ARG A 311 19.60 1.71 -25.65
N ILE A 312 18.57 2.27 -25.02
CA ILE A 312 18.09 3.62 -25.33
C ILE A 312 19.01 4.63 -24.63
N HIS A 313 19.71 5.43 -25.42
CA HIS A 313 20.62 6.48 -24.96
C HIS A 313 20.48 7.71 -25.87
N PRO A 314 20.44 8.93 -25.28
CA PRO A 314 20.31 9.22 -23.86
C PRO A 314 18.96 8.71 -23.32
N LEU A 315 18.88 8.49 -21.99
CA LEU A 315 17.61 8.15 -21.36
C LEU A 315 16.63 9.31 -21.50
N PRO A 316 15.36 9.06 -21.89
CA PRO A 316 14.33 10.09 -21.81
C PRO A 316 14.10 10.49 -20.34
N PRO A 317 13.61 11.72 -20.07
CA PRO A 317 13.27 12.13 -18.70
C PRO A 317 12.23 11.19 -18.08
N VAL A 318 12.52 10.71 -16.88
CA VAL A 318 11.66 9.83 -16.09
C VAL A 318 11.33 10.53 -14.78
N THR A 319 10.05 10.61 -14.42
CA THR A 319 9.60 11.11 -13.12
C THR A 319 9.60 10.01 -12.06
N GLY A 320 9.37 10.39 -10.81
CA GLY A 320 9.19 9.48 -9.68
C GLY A 320 8.47 10.15 -8.52
N GLN A 321 8.35 9.45 -7.40
CA GLN A 321 7.80 9.91 -6.13
C GLN A 321 8.38 9.08 -5.00
N ASP A 322 8.39 9.60 -3.78
CA ASP A 322 8.86 9.09 -2.50
C ASP A 322 10.31 9.41 -2.17
N ALA A 323 11.09 9.96 -3.12
CA ALA A 323 12.48 10.34 -2.94
C ALA A 323 13.33 9.21 -2.33
N GLU A 324 13.17 7.97 -2.82
CA GLU A 324 13.99 6.83 -2.40
C GLU A 324 15.48 7.13 -2.59
N LEU A 325 16.34 6.61 -1.71
CA LEU A 325 17.78 6.85 -1.80
C LEU A 325 18.36 6.52 -3.19
N ALA A 326 17.95 5.39 -3.75
CA ALA A 326 18.38 4.99 -5.09
C ALA A 326 17.86 5.95 -6.18
N ALA A 327 16.69 6.56 -5.99
CA ALA A 327 16.15 7.56 -6.91
C ALA A 327 16.90 8.89 -6.79
N VAL A 328 17.23 9.35 -5.56
CA VAL A 328 18.05 10.54 -5.35
C VAL A 328 19.43 10.35 -6.00
N GLN A 329 20.02 9.16 -5.87
CA GLN A 329 21.28 8.81 -6.55
C GLN A 329 21.13 8.81 -8.08
N ARG A 330 20.02 8.31 -8.63
CA ARG A 330 19.74 8.38 -10.07
C ARG A 330 19.50 9.81 -10.56
N ILE A 331 18.90 10.67 -9.72
CA ILE A 331 18.71 12.09 -10.03
C ILE A 331 20.08 12.79 -10.11
N VAL A 332 20.96 12.55 -9.14
CA VAL A 332 22.33 13.08 -9.15
C VAL A 332 23.08 12.62 -10.40
N ALA A 333 22.95 11.37 -10.79
CA ALA A 333 23.58 10.79 -11.97
C ALA A 333 22.88 11.11 -13.31
N GLY A 334 21.83 11.96 -13.33
CA GLY A 334 21.09 12.32 -14.54
C GLY A 334 20.28 11.19 -15.18
N GLN A 335 20.07 10.08 -14.47
CA GLN A 335 19.34 8.90 -14.96
C GLN A 335 17.83 8.96 -14.66
N GLN A 336 17.41 9.79 -13.73
CA GLN A 336 16.03 10.13 -13.39
C GLN A 336 15.93 11.65 -13.31
N TYR A 337 14.88 12.24 -13.88
CA TYR A 337 14.79 13.69 -13.95
C TYR A 337 14.37 14.32 -12.63
N MET A 338 13.41 13.70 -11.94
CA MET A 338 12.87 14.19 -10.67
C MET A 338 12.22 13.09 -9.86
N SER A 339 12.00 13.36 -8.58
CA SER A 339 11.08 12.64 -7.72
C SER A 339 10.15 13.62 -6.99
N VAL A 340 8.97 13.20 -6.57
CA VAL A 340 8.18 13.99 -5.63
C VAL A 340 8.56 13.57 -4.23
N TYR A 341 9.15 14.49 -3.50
CA TYR A 341 9.49 14.30 -2.09
C TYR A 341 8.24 14.49 -1.22
N LYS A 342 7.95 13.50 -0.42
CA LYS A 342 6.93 13.49 0.63
C LYS A 342 7.65 13.39 1.97
N PRO A 343 7.70 14.44 2.80
CA PRO A 343 8.31 14.36 4.11
C PRO A 343 7.57 13.36 5.00
N PHE A 344 8.11 12.16 5.24
CA PHE A 344 7.44 11.10 5.99
C PHE A 344 7.21 11.45 7.46
N LYS A 345 8.10 12.24 8.07
CA LYS A 345 8.00 12.60 9.48
C LYS A 345 6.69 13.35 9.83
N PRO A 346 6.28 14.42 9.13
CA PRO A 346 4.99 15.07 9.37
C PRO A 346 3.80 14.12 9.20
N GLU A 347 3.81 13.23 8.19
CA GLU A 347 2.73 12.28 7.94
C GLU A 347 2.62 11.26 9.10
N ALA A 348 3.72 10.62 9.45
CA ALA A 348 3.81 9.63 10.51
C ALA A 348 3.45 10.23 11.89
N TYR A 349 3.95 11.44 12.17
CA TYR A 349 3.68 12.13 13.42
C TYR A 349 2.20 12.50 13.56
N THR A 350 1.59 13.00 12.48
CA THR A 350 0.15 13.30 12.45
C THR A 350 -0.71 12.05 12.64
N ALA A 351 -0.33 10.91 12.05
CA ALA A 351 -1.04 9.64 12.26
C ALA A 351 -0.99 9.20 13.73
N ALA A 352 0.16 9.29 14.36
CA ALA A 352 0.34 8.98 15.78
C ALA A 352 -0.47 9.95 16.68
N GLU A 353 -0.46 11.24 16.38
CA GLU A 353 -1.25 12.26 17.10
C GLU A 353 -2.76 12.00 16.99
N MET A 354 -3.25 11.67 15.79
CA MET A 354 -4.64 11.27 15.57
C MET A 354 -4.98 10.01 16.36
N ALA A 355 -4.13 8.99 16.32
CA ALA A 355 -4.38 7.73 17.00
C ALA A 355 -4.42 7.91 18.52
N VAL A 356 -3.45 8.60 19.10
CA VAL A 356 -3.43 8.88 20.55
C VAL A 356 -4.63 9.74 20.96
N ALA A 357 -5.02 10.73 20.15
CA ALA A 357 -6.20 11.55 20.45
C ALA A 357 -7.48 10.70 20.44
N LEU A 358 -7.68 9.87 19.42
CA LEU A 358 -8.87 9.01 19.30
C LEU A 358 -8.92 7.92 20.37
N GLY A 359 -7.78 7.29 20.69
CA GLY A 359 -7.71 6.28 21.74
C GLY A 359 -8.07 6.84 23.11
N HIS A 360 -7.77 8.11 23.37
CA HIS A 360 -8.23 8.83 24.56
C HIS A 360 -9.62 9.46 24.44
N GLY A 361 -10.40 9.14 23.41
CA GLY A 361 -11.73 9.67 23.18
C GLY A 361 -11.77 11.18 22.81
N ARG A 362 -10.63 11.77 22.43
CA ARG A 362 -10.53 13.18 22.05
C ARG A 362 -10.89 13.42 20.59
N SER A 363 -11.48 14.57 20.29
CA SER A 363 -11.79 15.02 18.94
C SER A 363 -10.53 15.32 18.13
N LEU A 364 -10.61 15.08 16.81
CA LEU A 364 -9.56 15.47 15.86
C LEU A 364 -9.63 16.93 15.40
N SER A 365 -10.55 17.75 15.91
CA SER A 365 -10.76 19.16 15.48
C SER A 365 -9.52 20.04 15.64
N GLY A 366 -8.65 19.74 16.62
CA GLY A 366 -7.36 20.41 16.81
C GLY A 366 -6.30 20.02 15.76
N ILE A 367 -6.38 18.81 15.20
CA ILE A 367 -5.37 18.21 14.31
C ILE A 367 -5.84 18.31 12.86
N ALA A 368 -7.03 17.78 12.53
CA ALA A 368 -7.55 17.66 11.17
C ALA A 368 -8.44 18.87 10.83
N LYS A 369 -7.91 19.78 10.03
CA LYS A 369 -8.61 20.99 9.57
C LYS A 369 -9.35 20.82 8.26
N GLN A 370 -9.03 19.77 7.50
CA GLN A 370 -9.63 19.45 6.21
C GLN A 370 -10.61 18.29 6.35
N ARG A 371 -11.45 18.10 5.33
CA ARG A 371 -12.33 16.95 5.21
C ARG A 371 -12.24 16.36 3.82
N VAL A 372 -12.25 15.02 3.74
CA VAL A 372 -12.26 14.29 2.48
C VAL A 372 -13.45 13.35 2.42
N ASN A 373 -13.73 12.85 1.21
CA ASN A 373 -14.75 11.84 0.97
C ASN A 373 -14.09 10.60 0.35
N SER A 374 -14.44 9.43 0.85
CA SER A 374 -14.20 8.16 0.16
C SER A 374 -15.44 7.73 -0.62
N ALA A 375 -15.37 6.60 -1.32
CA ALA A 375 -16.55 6.03 -1.98
C ALA A 375 -17.63 5.60 -0.98
N SER A 376 -17.25 5.30 0.28
CA SER A 376 -18.13 4.72 1.30
C SER A 376 -18.39 5.64 2.51
N ALA A 377 -17.71 6.79 2.63
CA ALA A 377 -17.89 7.72 3.75
C ALA A 377 -17.68 9.16 3.32
N ARG A 378 -18.37 10.10 3.99
CA ARG A 378 -18.34 11.55 3.72
C ARG A 378 -17.79 12.30 4.92
N GLY A 379 -17.18 13.46 4.65
CA GLY A 379 -16.77 14.39 5.69
C GLY A 379 -15.71 13.85 6.66
N ILE A 380 -14.86 12.94 6.22
CA ILE A 380 -13.79 12.34 7.02
C ILE A 380 -12.79 13.42 7.43
N PRO A 381 -12.51 13.60 8.75
CA PRO A 381 -11.46 14.53 9.19
C PRO A 381 -10.11 14.15 8.57
N ALA A 382 -9.41 15.11 7.96
CA ALA A 382 -8.20 14.83 7.23
C ALA A 382 -7.11 15.89 7.43
N VAL A 383 -5.87 15.43 7.26
CA VAL A 383 -4.68 16.27 7.04
C VAL A 383 -4.07 15.86 5.70
N LEU A 384 -4.06 16.79 4.75
CA LEU A 384 -3.40 16.62 3.46
C LEU A 384 -2.15 17.50 3.43
N LEU A 385 -1.00 16.86 3.43
CA LEU A 385 0.32 17.51 3.44
C LEU A 385 0.74 17.93 2.02
N ASN A 386 1.62 18.94 1.95
CA ASN A 386 2.14 19.43 0.70
C ASN A 386 3.37 18.63 0.25
N PRO A 387 3.33 18.01 -0.94
CA PRO A 387 4.52 17.40 -1.55
C PRO A 387 5.42 18.45 -2.20
N VAL A 388 6.71 18.11 -2.40
CA VAL A 388 7.74 18.97 -2.99
C VAL A 388 8.35 18.29 -4.21
N ALA A 389 8.52 19.01 -5.33
CA ALA A 389 9.27 18.50 -6.47
C ALA A 389 10.77 18.47 -6.13
N LEU A 390 11.37 17.28 -6.10
CA LEU A 390 12.79 17.06 -5.88
C LEU A 390 13.50 16.90 -7.22
N THR A 391 14.50 17.73 -7.44
CA THR A 391 15.40 17.67 -8.60
C THR A 391 16.84 17.76 -8.13
N VAL A 392 17.81 17.62 -9.02
CA VAL A 392 19.23 17.78 -8.69
C VAL A 392 19.55 19.12 -8.02
N HIS A 393 18.74 20.17 -8.27
CA HIS A 393 19.00 21.54 -7.81
C HIS A 393 18.60 21.78 -6.34
N ASN A 394 17.77 20.92 -5.74
CA ASN A 394 17.25 21.16 -4.39
C ASN A 394 17.39 19.96 -3.43
N ILE A 395 18.25 18.99 -3.74
CA ILE A 395 18.54 17.84 -2.87
C ILE A 395 18.99 18.31 -1.48
N ARG A 396 19.90 19.31 -1.43
CA ARG A 396 20.43 19.84 -0.16
C ARG A 396 19.35 20.50 0.70
N SER A 397 18.54 21.35 0.09
CA SER A 397 17.48 22.11 0.79
C SER A 397 16.19 21.31 1.09
N THR A 398 16.15 20.04 0.69
CA THR A 398 15.03 19.12 0.91
C THR A 398 15.48 17.90 1.72
N VAL A 399 15.79 16.79 1.06
CA VAL A 399 16.04 15.48 1.70
C VAL A 399 17.25 15.47 2.64
N ILE A 400 18.26 16.33 2.41
CA ILE A 400 19.42 16.46 3.34
C ILE A 400 19.01 17.32 4.52
N LYS A 401 18.46 18.53 4.27
CA LYS A 401 18.03 19.46 5.33
C LYS A 401 17.04 18.81 6.30
N ASP A 402 16.09 18.02 5.78
CA ASP A 402 15.09 17.34 6.59
C ASP A 402 15.61 16.06 7.27
N GLY A 403 16.89 15.72 7.08
CA GLY A 403 17.55 14.57 7.70
C GLY A 403 17.07 13.21 7.14
N LEU A 404 16.43 13.19 5.96
CA LEU A 404 16.02 11.93 5.33
C LEU A 404 17.24 11.11 4.92
N TYR A 405 18.26 11.79 4.33
CA TYR A 405 19.53 11.21 3.97
C TYR A 405 20.70 12.14 4.31
N ARG A 406 21.83 11.53 4.68
CA ARG A 406 23.11 12.23 4.78
C ARG A 406 23.80 12.28 3.41
N VAL A 407 24.69 13.24 3.24
CA VAL A 407 25.46 13.42 1.99
C VAL A 407 26.24 12.16 1.63
N ASP A 408 26.88 11.49 2.60
CA ASP A 408 27.66 10.25 2.38
C ASP A 408 26.81 9.07 1.89
N GLN A 409 25.53 9.01 2.25
CA GLN A 409 24.61 8.00 1.76
C GLN A 409 24.23 8.23 0.29
N ILE A 410 24.10 9.48 -0.12
CA ILE A 410 23.79 9.86 -1.51
C ILE A 410 25.05 9.76 -2.37
N CYS A 411 26.13 10.38 -1.90
CA CYS A 411 27.40 10.57 -2.60
C CYS A 411 28.40 9.45 -2.30
N THR A 412 27.98 8.20 -2.52
CA THR A 412 28.88 7.06 -2.40
C THR A 412 29.99 7.13 -3.47
N LYS A 413 31.04 6.31 -3.33
CA LYS A 413 32.15 6.25 -4.30
C LYS A 413 31.68 6.18 -5.76
N LYS A 414 30.60 5.46 -6.01
CA LYS A 414 29.98 5.31 -7.35
C LYS A 414 29.44 6.62 -7.93
N TYR A 415 28.94 7.51 -7.09
CA TYR A 415 28.26 8.76 -7.48
C TYR A 415 29.08 10.02 -7.15
N ALA A 416 30.34 9.86 -6.71
CA ALA A 416 31.16 10.97 -6.24
C ALA A 416 31.34 12.07 -7.30
N ASP A 417 31.62 11.70 -8.57
CA ASP A 417 31.78 12.66 -9.65
C ASP A 417 30.51 13.43 -9.96
N ASP A 418 29.38 12.74 -9.98
CA ASP A 418 28.09 13.37 -10.24
C ASP A 418 27.67 14.26 -9.06
N CYS A 419 27.98 13.84 -7.83
CA CYS A 419 27.77 14.68 -6.64
C CYS A 419 28.63 15.97 -6.65
N ARG A 420 29.87 15.91 -7.14
CA ARG A 420 30.69 17.11 -7.34
C ARG A 420 30.06 18.07 -8.34
N LYS A 421 29.61 17.54 -9.48
CA LYS A 421 28.88 18.35 -10.49
C LYS A 421 27.60 18.96 -9.95
N ALA A 422 26.89 18.23 -9.07
CA ALA A 422 25.67 18.70 -8.41
C ALA A 422 25.94 19.64 -7.22
N GLY A 423 27.17 19.91 -6.84
CA GLY A 423 27.55 20.78 -5.71
C GLY A 423 27.23 20.19 -4.34
N LEU A 424 27.05 18.86 -4.24
CA LEU A 424 26.74 18.18 -2.98
C LEU A 424 28.00 17.91 -2.14
N ILE A 425 29.18 17.77 -2.78
CA ILE A 425 30.49 17.61 -2.13
C ILE A 425 31.52 18.53 -2.80
N GLY A 426 32.55 18.91 -2.05
CA GLY A 426 33.68 19.71 -2.55
C GLY A 426 34.55 18.93 -3.52
N ARG A 427 35.53 19.62 -4.14
CA ARG A 427 36.51 19.00 -5.05
C ARG A 427 37.38 17.98 -4.34
N ASP A 428 37.67 18.19 -3.07
CA ASP A 428 38.40 17.32 -2.15
C ASP A 428 37.60 16.16 -1.56
N GLY A 429 36.30 16.08 -1.90
CA GLY A 429 35.38 15.07 -1.34
C GLY A 429 34.79 15.44 0.02
N SER A 430 35.13 16.62 0.57
CA SER A 430 34.52 17.11 1.81
C SER A 430 33.04 17.41 1.60
N SER A 431 32.18 17.01 2.57
CA SER A 431 30.80 17.46 2.64
C SER A 431 30.82 18.94 3.07
N HIS A 432 30.26 19.84 2.25
CA HIS A 432 29.95 21.17 2.73
C HIS A 432 28.76 21.05 3.70
N ASP A 433 29.04 20.82 4.98
CA ASP A 433 28.07 20.99 6.03
C ASP A 433 27.78 22.50 6.11
N ALA A 434 26.58 22.89 5.66
CA ALA A 434 26.04 24.20 5.96
C ALA A 434 25.61 24.18 7.43
N GLY A 435 26.27 25.02 8.25
CA GLY A 435 25.89 25.31 9.60
C GLY A 435 24.46 25.88 9.73
#